data_43fcc465e80e4d02d16c13762ce4bc42
#
_entry.id   43fcc465e80e4d02d16c13762ce4bc42
#
_cell.length_a   1.000
_cell.length_b   1.000
_cell.length_c   1.000
_cell.angle_alpha   90.00
_cell.angle_beta   90.00
_cell.angle_gamma   90.00
#
_symmetry.space_group_name_H-M   'P 1'
#
loop_
_entity.id
_entity.type
_entity.pdbx_description
1 polymer ?
#
loop_
_entity_poly.entity_id
_entity_poly.type
_entity_poly.pdbx_seq_one_letter_code
_entity_poly.pdbx_strand_id
1 'polypeptide(L)'
;GDSGLLSIIPDICIADYNKALHELKLVNGSFIKGIPASEPERFRGPQFHGGWLDELAAWDYLQDSWDMLQFGIRLGTHTRLICTTTPRPKDLIIELIGRDGDDVALATASTYENIENLAPSFQKQILQYEGTKLGRQEIYAEIIDPEEGGIVKRDMFRLWPADKPFPKFEFILQSYDCAYTEKTINDPTACLVFGVFKPLDGPMSVMLIDAWQDRLQYPDLRPKVIEEYQVSY
;
A
#
# COMPACT_ATOMS: atom_id res chain seq x y z
N GLY A 1 1.13 5.16 -26.42
CA GLY A 1 2.24 4.26 -26.82
C GLY A 1 1.71 3.07 -27.61
N ASP A 2 2.57 2.26 -28.17
CA ASP A 2 2.22 1.15 -29.06
C ASP A 2 1.39 0.04 -28.39
N SER A 3 1.37 0.00 -27.07
CA SER A 3 0.58 -0.92 -26.22
C SER A 3 -0.65 -0.29 -25.59
N GLY A 4 -1.00 0.94 -25.95
CA GLY A 4 -2.16 1.64 -25.39
C GLY A 4 -3.48 1.16 -26.00
N LEU A 5 -4.61 1.41 -25.31
CA LEU A 5 -5.94 1.03 -25.74
C LEU A 5 -6.25 1.45 -27.19
N LEU A 6 -5.81 2.65 -27.58
CA LEU A 6 -6.00 3.17 -28.94
C LEU A 6 -5.21 2.42 -30.02
N SER A 7 -4.17 1.70 -29.63
CA SER A 7 -3.39 0.87 -30.56
C SER A 7 -3.91 -0.56 -30.65
N ILE A 8 -4.64 -1.01 -29.64
CA ILE A 8 -5.15 -2.39 -29.54
C ILE A 8 -6.58 -2.47 -30.08
N ILE A 9 -7.41 -1.46 -29.82
CA ILE A 9 -8.79 -1.43 -30.30
C ILE A 9 -8.79 -1.05 -31.79
N PRO A 10 -9.36 -1.88 -32.68
CA PRO A 10 -9.43 -1.56 -34.11
C PRO A 10 -10.18 -0.25 -34.35
N ASP A 11 -9.69 0.58 -35.27
CA ASP A 11 -10.27 1.90 -35.59
C ASP A 11 -11.76 1.81 -35.93
N ILE A 12 -12.17 0.73 -36.61
CA ILE A 12 -13.57 0.49 -36.96
C ILE A 12 -14.49 0.35 -35.73
N CYS A 13 -13.95 0.03 -34.59
CA CYS A 13 -14.69 -0.09 -33.32
C CYS A 13 -14.77 1.25 -32.58
N ILE A 14 -13.99 2.25 -32.96
CA ILE A 14 -13.91 3.55 -32.29
C ILE A 14 -14.90 4.51 -32.93
N ALA A 15 -15.87 5.00 -32.16
CA ALA A 15 -16.81 6.03 -32.58
C ALA A 15 -16.28 7.45 -32.35
N ASP A 16 -15.64 7.68 -31.19
CA ASP A 16 -15.10 8.98 -30.81
C ASP A 16 -14.04 8.83 -29.73
N TYR A 17 -13.05 9.72 -29.70
CA TYR A 17 -12.07 9.83 -28.64
C TYR A 17 -11.89 11.26 -28.19
N ASN A 18 -12.33 11.56 -26.98
CA ASN A 18 -12.12 12.86 -26.34
C ASN A 18 -10.85 12.83 -25.48
N LYS A 19 -9.77 13.39 -26.02
CA LYS A 19 -8.47 13.43 -25.35
C LYS A 19 -8.49 14.24 -24.03
N ALA A 20 -9.26 15.31 -23.97
CA ALA A 20 -9.32 16.19 -22.80
C ALA A 20 -10.05 15.53 -21.61
N LEU A 21 -11.07 14.72 -21.89
CA LEU A 21 -11.84 13.99 -20.88
C LEU A 21 -11.31 12.56 -20.65
N HIS A 22 -10.32 12.12 -21.42
CA HIS A 22 -9.85 10.72 -21.45
C HIS A 22 -10.99 9.73 -21.66
N GLU A 23 -11.92 10.04 -22.56
CA GLU A 23 -13.08 9.21 -22.85
C GLU A 23 -12.99 8.66 -24.27
N LEU A 24 -13.06 7.33 -24.37
CA LEU A 24 -13.16 6.60 -25.63
C LEU A 24 -14.56 6.00 -25.77
N LYS A 25 -15.27 6.37 -26.84
CA LYS A 25 -16.58 5.81 -27.16
C LYS A 25 -16.46 4.78 -28.27
N LEU A 26 -17.12 3.66 -28.09
CA LEU A 26 -17.15 2.58 -29.08
C LEU A 26 -18.46 2.61 -29.88
N VAL A 27 -18.41 2.06 -31.12
CA VAL A 27 -19.57 2.04 -32.04
C VAL A 27 -20.77 1.27 -31.49
N ASN A 28 -20.56 0.36 -30.54
CA ASN A 28 -21.63 -0.39 -29.87
C ASN A 28 -22.28 0.36 -28.70
N GLY A 29 -21.92 1.64 -28.49
CA GLY A 29 -22.41 2.47 -27.40
C GLY A 29 -21.66 2.32 -26.06
N SER A 30 -20.69 1.42 -25.94
CA SER A 30 -19.83 1.34 -24.76
C SER A 30 -18.87 2.52 -24.69
N PHE A 31 -18.43 2.86 -23.50
CA PHE A 31 -17.37 3.86 -23.31
C PHE A 31 -16.33 3.40 -22.30
N ILE A 32 -15.12 3.90 -22.47
CA ILE A 32 -14.01 3.70 -21.56
C ILE A 32 -13.56 5.07 -21.08
N LYS A 33 -13.40 5.25 -19.78
CA LYS A 33 -12.96 6.50 -19.17
C LYS A 33 -11.68 6.29 -18.36
N GLY A 34 -10.66 7.06 -18.69
CA GLY A 34 -9.42 7.13 -17.91
C GLY A 34 -9.61 8.08 -16.71
N ILE A 35 -9.33 7.59 -15.52
CA ILE A 35 -9.38 8.38 -14.28
C ILE A 35 -8.03 8.25 -13.58
N PRO A 36 -7.35 9.38 -13.25
CA PRO A 36 -6.11 9.33 -12.51
C PRO A 36 -6.36 8.94 -11.05
N ALA A 37 -5.60 7.98 -10.54
CA ALA A 37 -5.71 7.51 -9.15
C ALA A 37 -5.21 8.54 -8.11
N SER A 38 -4.51 9.58 -8.55
CA SER A 38 -4.10 10.71 -7.71
C SER A 38 -5.26 11.64 -7.31
N GLU A 39 -6.45 11.44 -7.89
CA GLU A 39 -7.64 12.25 -7.63
C GLU A 39 -8.82 11.34 -7.24
N PRO A 40 -8.88 10.77 -6.01
CA PRO A 40 -9.91 9.81 -5.57
C PRO A 40 -11.33 10.32 -5.77
N GLU A 41 -11.58 11.62 -5.57
CA GLU A 41 -12.89 12.24 -5.73
C GLU A 41 -13.46 12.13 -7.16
N ARG A 42 -12.61 11.91 -8.17
CA ARG A 42 -13.08 11.72 -9.56
C ARG A 42 -13.75 10.37 -9.79
N PHE A 43 -13.56 9.40 -8.91
CA PHE A 43 -14.30 8.14 -8.92
C PHE A 43 -15.72 8.30 -8.39
N ARG A 44 -16.00 9.38 -7.65
CA ARG A 44 -17.33 9.67 -7.12
C ARG A 44 -18.28 10.17 -8.22
N GLY A 45 -19.41 9.53 -8.36
CA GLY A 45 -20.45 9.87 -9.31
C GLY A 45 -20.54 8.99 -10.56
N PRO A 46 -19.45 8.72 -11.31
CA PRO A 46 -19.50 7.78 -12.42
C PRO A 46 -19.92 6.37 -11.97
N GLN A 47 -20.55 5.64 -12.91
CA GLN A 47 -20.94 4.24 -12.69
C GLN A 47 -20.38 3.39 -13.81
N PHE A 48 -19.84 2.22 -13.45
CA PHE A 48 -19.14 1.36 -14.38
C PHE A 48 -19.57 -0.11 -14.22
N HIS A 49 -19.42 -0.88 -15.30
CA HIS A 49 -19.59 -2.33 -15.33
C HIS A 49 -18.33 -3.06 -14.87
N GLY A 50 -17.19 -2.41 -14.94
CA GLY A 50 -15.90 -2.96 -14.52
C GLY A 50 -14.81 -1.91 -14.65
N GLY A 51 -13.60 -2.28 -14.26
CA GLY A 51 -12.43 -1.41 -14.34
C GLY A 51 -11.14 -2.19 -14.54
N TRP A 52 -10.17 -1.51 -15.14
CA TRP A 52 -8.78 -1.94 -15.17
C TRP A 52 -7.95 -0.95 -14.36
N LEU A 53 -7.31 -1.44 -13.32
CA LEU A 53 -6.50 -0.70 -12.38
C LEU A 53 -5.04 -1.02 -12.67
N ASP A 54 -4.37 -0.09 -13.30
CA ASP A 54 -2.98 -0.27 -13.71
C ASP A 54 -2.03 0.18 -12.62
N GLU A 55 -1.01 -0.62 -12.34
CA GLU A 55 -0.01 -0.39 -11.29
C GLU A 55 -0.61 -0.07 -9.91
N LEU A 56 -1.60 -0.87 -9.49
CA LEU A 56 -2.39 -0.63 -8.28
C LEU A 56 -1.54 -0.33 -7.03
N ALA A 57 -0.48 -1.10 -6.79
CA ALA A 57 0.40 -0.91 -5.64
C ALA A 57 1.23 0.39 -5.69
N ALA A 58 1.30 1.05 -6.84
CA ALA A 58 2.01 2.32 -6.99
C ALA A 58 1.14 3.55 -6.66
N TRP A 59 -0.17 3.38 -6.48
CA TRP A 59 -1.07 4.49 -6.22
C TRP A 59 -0.78 5.17 -4.88
N ASP A 60 -0.67 6.50 -4.87
CA ASP A 60 -0.41 7.29 -3.66
C ASP A 60 -1.61 7.27 -2.70
N TYR A 61 -2.82 7.37 -3.25
CA TYR A 61 -4.09 7.33 -2.49
C TYR A 61 -4.80 5.99 -2.72
N LEU A 62 -4.07 4.89 -2.49
CA LEU A 62 -4.53 3.55 -2.85
C LEU A 62 -5.87 3.19 -2.21
N GLN A 63 -6.00 3.30 -0.88
CA GLN A 63 -7.22 2.93 -0.17
C GLN A 63 -8.38 3.84 -0.54
N ASP A 64 -8.18 5.16 -0.51
CA ASP A 64 -9.23 6.12 -0.84
C ASP A 64 -9.76 5.93 -2.26
N SER A 65 -8.86 5.73 -3.23
CA SER A 65 -9.21 5.50 -4.63
C SER A 65 -9.93 4.17 -4.82
N TRP A 66 -9.50 3.12 -4.12
CA TRP A 66 -10.14 1.81 -4.14
C TRP A 66 -11.55 1.88 -3.59
N ASP A 67 -11.74 2.49 -2.42
CA ASP A 67 -13.05 2.60 -1.76
C ASP A 67 -14.03 3.40 -2.62
N MET A 68 -13.60 4.54 -3.16
CA MET A 68 -14.45 5.34 -4.06
C MET A 68 -14.82 4.59 -5.34
N LEU A 69 -13.88 3.83 -5.91
CA LEU A 69 -14.13 3.02 -7.09
C LEU A 69 -15.15 1.90 -6.81
N GLN A 70 -15.07 1.23 -5.66
CA GLN A 70 -16.01 0.16 -5.29
C GLN A 70 -17.47 0.67 -5.32
N PHE A 71 -17.72 1.89 -4.87
CA PHE A 71 -19.04 2.50 -4.98
C PHE A 71 -19.47 2.79 -6.42
N GLY A 72 -18.52 2.98 -7.33
CA GLY A 72 -18.76 3.22 -8.76
C GLY A 72 -19.01 1.96 -9.58
N ILE A 73 -18.45 0.82 -9.17
CA ILE A 73 -18.56 -0.47 -9.88
C ILE A 73 -19.87 -1.17 -9.53
N ARG A 74 -20.98 -0.77 -10.19
CA ARG A 74 -22.32 -1.23 -9.82
C ARG A 74 -23.28 -1.40 -11.00
N LEU A 75 -22.80 -1.35 -12.23
CA LEU A 75 -23.65 -1.57 -13.40
C LEU A 75 -23.55 -3.02 -13.89
N GLY A 76 -24.69 -3.54 -14.36
CA GLY A 76 -24.79 -4.89 -14.88
C GLY A 76 -24.98 -5.96 -13.81
N THR A 77 -24.96 -7.21 -14.23
CA THR A 77 -25.19 -8.39 -13.37
C THR A 77 -23.89 -8.97 -12.82
N HIS A 78 -22.76 -8.72 -13.48
CA HIS A 78 -21.45 -9.24 -13.12
C HIS A 78 -20.41 -8.11 -13.28
N THR A 79 -20.08 -7.48 -12.19
CA THR A 79 -19.01 -6.48 -12.16
C THR A 79 -17.66 -7.18 -12.01
N ARG A 80 -16.61 -6.65 -12.66
CA ARG A 80 -15.26 -7.20 -12.57
C ARG A 80 -14.23 -6.09 -12.53
N LEU A 81 -13.19 -6.30 -11.72
CA LEU A 81 -11.98 -5.50 -11.71
C LEU A 81 -10.80 -6.35 -12.16
N ILE A 82 -9.95 -5.78 -12.99
CA ILE A 82 -8.65 -6.33 -13.35
C ILE A 82 -7.60 -5.40 -12.77
N CYS A 83 -6.73 -5.94 -11.93
CA CYS A 83 -5.66 -5.20 -11.30
C CYS A 83 -4.33 -5.71 -11.81
N THR A 84 -3.51 -4.84 -12.34
CA THR A 84 -2.11 -5.13 -12.70
C THR A 84 -1.21 -4.39 -11.72
N THR A 85 -0.15 -5.03 -11.24
CA THR A 85 0.79 -4.38 -10.35
C THR A 85 2.08 -5.17 -10.18
N THR A 86 3.19 -4.47 -9.98
CA THR A 86 4.35 -5.01 -9.28
C THR A 86 4.01 -5.03 -7.79
N PRO A 87 4.04 -6.16 -7.10
CA PRO A 87 3.56 -6.26 -5.74
C PRO A 87 4.41 -5.45 -4.76
N ARG A 88 3.74 -4.70 -3.90
CA ARG A 88 4.33 -4.00 -2.76
C ARG A 88 3.55 -4.37 -1.51
N PRO A 89 4.17 -4.44 -0.33
CA PRO A 89 3.54 -4.87 0.90
C PRO A 89 2.63 -3.77 1.49
N LYS A 90 1.64 -3.33 0.70
CA LYS A 90 0.57 -2.43 1.15
C LYS A 90 -0.62 -3.28 1.62
N ASP A 91 -1.31 -2.83 2.67
CA ASP A 91 -2.38 -3.60 3.34
C ASP A 91 -3.43 -4.11 2.36
N LEU A 92 -3.94 -3.27 1.47
CA LEU A 92 -4.90 -3.67 0.44
C LEU A 92 -4.35 -4.77 -0.49
N ILE A 93 -3.08 -4.70 -0.87
CA ILE A 93 -2.47 -5.70 -1.75
C ILE A 93 -2.37 -7.05 -1.02
N ILE A 94 -1.95 -7.03 0.24
CA ILE A 94 -1.88 -8.23 1.09
C ILE A 94 -3.28 -8.82 1.29
N GLU A 95 -4.28 -7.98 1.56
CA GLU A 95 -5.68 -8.40 1.68
C GLU A 95 -6.18 -9.08 0.41
N LEU A 96 -6.01 -8.44 -0.76
CA LEU A 96 -6.46 -8.99 -2.04
C LEU A 96 -5.82 -10.34 -2.36
N ILE A 97 -4.52 -10.49 -2.07
CA ILE A 97 -3.81 -11.76 -2.26
C ILE A 97 -4.34 -12.83 -1.29
N GLY A 98 -4.63 -12.45 -0.05
CA GLY A 98 -5.22 -13.36 0.94
C GLY A 98 -6.60 -13.90 0.56
N ARG A 99 -7.28 -13.27 -0.40
CA ARG A 99 -8.59 -13.65 -0.93
C ARG A 99 -8.51 -14.51 -2.20
N ASP A 100 -7.29 -14.93 -2.61
CA ASP A 100 -7.13 -15.80 -3.78
C ASP A 100 -7.89 -17.12 -3.61
N GLY A 101 -8.64 -17.48 -4.65
CA GLY A 101 -9.51 -18.67 -4.63
C GLY A 101 -10.90 -18.45 -4.04
N ASP A 102 -11.20 -17.28 -3.47
CA ASP A 102 -12.54 -16.88 -3.02
C ASP A 102 -13.20 -15.96 -4.07
N ASP A 103 -13.05 -14.66 -3.96
CA ASP A 103 -13.59 -13.69 -4.92
C ASP A 103 -12.49 -12.98 -5.72
N VAL A 104 -11.25 -13.32 -5.50
CA VAL A 104 -10.06 -12.89 -6.23
C VAL A 104 -9.44 -14.09 -6.95
N ALA A 105 -9.00 -13.90 -8.17
CA ALA A 105 -8.14 -14.84 -8.89
C ALA A 105 -6.78 -14.19 -9.12
N LEU A 106 -5.73 -14.76 -8.53
CA LEU A 106 -4.37 -14.27 -8.63
C LEU A 106 -3.63 -14.99 -9.77
N ALA A 107 -2.96 -14.21 -10.60
CA ALA A 107 -1.98 -14.71 -11.57
C ALA A 107 -0.67 -13.96 -11.36
N THR A 108 0.41 -14.70 -11.23
CA THR A 108 1.77 -14.14 -11.07
C THR A 108 2.64 -14.65 -12.21
N ALA A 109 3.42 -13.77 -12.80
CA ALA A 109 4.38 -14.09 -13.85
C ALA A 109 5.70 -13.38 -13.58
N SER A 110 6.80 -14.04 -13.86
CA SER A 110 8.12 -13.43 -13.80
C SER A 110 8.42 -12.64 -15.08
N THR A 111 9.33 -11.68 -15.00
CA THR A 111 9.84 -10.98 -16.19
C THR A 111 10.43 -11.95 -17.23
N TYR A 112 10.97 -13.08 -16.76
CA TYR A 112 11.56 -14.09 -17.65
C TYR A 112 10.53 -14.80 -18.55
N GLU A 113 9.29 -14.90 -18.14
CA GLU A 113 8.21 -15.47 -18.96
C GLU A 113 7.87 -14.62 -20.19
N ASN A 114 8.23 -13.33 -20.13
CA ASN A 114 8.05 -12.38 -21.24
C ASN A 114 9.37 -11.94 -21.87
N ILE A 115 10.48 -12.62 -21.60
CA ILE A 115 11.82 -12.16 -21.96
C ILE A 115 12.03 -11.99 -23.47
N GLU A 116 11.40 -12.83 -24.27
CA GLU A 116 11.50 -12.79 -25.73
C GLU A 116 10.93 -11.50 -26.34
N ASN A 117 9.99 -10.85 -25.65
CA ASN A 117 9.38 -9.61 -26.09
C ASN A 117 10.12 -8.36 -25.57
N LEU A 118 11.17 -8.54 -24.77
CA LEU A 118 11.93 -7.45 -24.18
C LEU A 118 13.19 -7.13 -24.98
N ALA A 119 13.54 -5.86 -25.06
CA ALA A 119 14.74 -5.43 -25.76
C ALA A 119 16.00 -6.13 -25.22
N PRO A 120 16.94 -6.59 -26.09
CA PRO A 120 18.15 -7.29 -25.63
C PRO A 120 19.02 -6.49 -24.64
N SER A 121 19.00 -5.17 -24.74
CA SER A 121 19.69 -4.29 -23.78
C SER A 121 19.06 -4.38 -22.39
N PHE A 122 17.73 -4.42 -22.32
CA PHE A 122 17.00 -4.56 -21.07
C PHE A 122 17.23 -5.94 -20.43
N GLN A 123 17.21 -7.01 -21.23
CA GLN A 123 17.52 -8.37 -20.75
C GLN A 123 18.88 -8.46 -20.06
N LYS A 124 19.90 -7.77 -20.59
CA LYS A 124 21.22 -7.69 -19.95
C LYS A 124 21.20 -6.86 -18.66
N GLN A 125 20.40 -5.82 -18.63
CA GLN A 125 20.31 -4.91 -17.48
C GLN A 125 19.62 -5.58 -16.30
N ILE A 126 18.54 -6.34 -16.50
CA ILE A 126 17.83 -6.99 -15.41
C ILE A 126 18.67 -8.04 -14.67
N LEU A 127 19.62 -8.67 -15.36
CA LEU A 127 20.55 -9.63 -14.73
C LEU A 127 21.41 -9.01 -13.61
N GLN A 128 21.62 -7.69 -13.63
CA GLN A 128 22.35 -6.99 -12.57
C GLN A 128 21.59 -6.93 -11.25
N TYR A 129 20.26 -7.08 -11.30
CA TYR A 129 19.40 -7.08 -10.12
C TYR A 129 19.10 -8.48 -9.59
N GLU A 130 19.60 -9.50 -10.27
CA GLU A 130 19.43 -10.90 -9.84
C GLU A 130 19.98 -11.11 -8.43
N GLY A 131 19.19 -11.78 -7.57
CA GLY A 131 19.53 -12.00 -6.17
C GLY A 131 19.42 -10.79 -5.24
N THR A 132 19.05 -9.61 -5.78
CA THR A 132 18.77 -8.44 -4.94
C THR A 132 17.32 -8.41 -4.48
N LYS A 133 17.02 -7.66 -3.41
CA LYS A 133 15.65 -7.40 -2.96
C LYS A 133 14.78 -6.80 -4.08
N LEU A 134 15.32 -5.82 -4.83
CA LEU A 134 14.64 -5.21 -5.96
C LEU A 134 14.38 -6.23 -7.07
N GLY A 135 15.34 -7.10 -7.38
CA GLY A 135 15.15 -8.16 -8.38
C GLY A 135 14.06 -9.15 -7.98
N ARG A 136 13.97 -9.54 -6.73
CA ARG A 136 12.90 -10.40 -6.22
C ARG A 136 11.52 -9.77 -6.44
N GLN A 137 11.39 -8.48 -6.19
CA GLN A 137 10.13 -7.75 -6.39
C GLN A 137 9.81 -7.52 -7.87
N GLU A 138 10.76 -6.98 -8.66
CA GLU A 138 10.51 -6.51 -10.02
C GLU A 138 10.63 -7.63 -11.08
N ILE A 139 11.48 -8.64 -10.84
CA ILE A 139 11.69 -9.74 -11.78
C ILE A 139 10.75 -10.92 -11.48
N TYR A 140 10.62 -11.27 -10.20
CA TYR A 140 9.86 -12.45 -9.78
C TYR A 140 8.48 -12.15 -9.21
N ALA A 141 8.11 -10.86 -9.13
CA ALA A 141 6.85 -10.40 -8.55
C ALA A 141 6.63 -10.93 -7.11
N GLU A 142 7.70 -11.04 -6.31
CA GLU A 142 7.62 -11.46 -4.93
C GLU A 142 7.15 -10.32 -4.03
N ILE A 143 6.26 -10.63 -3.10
CA ILE A 143 5.96 -9.71 -2.00
C ILE A 143 7.06 -9.84 -0.97
N ILE A 144 7.79 -8.78 -0.79
CA ILE A 144 8.86 -8.75 0.18
C ILE A 144 8.31 -8.27 1.51
N ASP A 145 8.48 -9.09 2.54
CA ASP A 145 8.13 -8.71 3.91
C ASP A 145 8.84 -7.39 4.27
N PRO A 146 8.12 -6.37 4.71
CA PRO A 146 8.72 -5.14 5.22
C PRO A 146 9.78 -5.40 6.29
N GLU A 147 9.59 -6.44 7.11
CA GLU A 147 10.53 -6.82 8.16
C GLU A 147 11.83 -7.45 7.62
N GLU A 148 11.84 -7.98 6.40
CA GLU A 148 13.03 -8.65 5.83
C GLU A 148 14.24 -7.71 5.66
N GLY A 149 14.00 -6.41 5.54
CA GLY A 149 15.04 -5.38 5.46
C GLY A 149 15.11 -4.44 6.66
N GLY A 150 14.25 -4.63 7.66
CA GLY A 150 14.20 -3.80 8.86
C GLY A 150 15.39 -4.05 9.79
N ILE A 151 15.91 -2.98 10.40
CA ILE A 151 16.95 -3.08 11.44
C ILE A 151 16.37 -3.75 12.68
N VAL A 152 15.09 -3.50 12.97
CA VAL A 152 14.36 -4.06 14.11
C VAL A 152 13.41 -5.14 13.60
N LYS A 153 13.53 -6.36 14.14
CA LYS A 153 12.71 -7.52 13.76
C LYS A 153 11.89 -7.99 14.95
N ARG A 154 10.73 -8.59 14.66
CA ARG A 154 9.81 -9.08 15.69
C ARG A 154 10.45 -10.12 16.62
N ASP A 155 11.32 -10.97 16.11
CA ASP A 155 12.04 -12.01 16.87
C ASP A 155 13.06 -11.43 17.86
N MET A 156 13.43 -10.17 17.71
CA MET A 156 14.29 -9.46 18.69
C MET A 156 13.54 -9.07 19.97
N PHE A 157 12.20 -9.05 19.94
CA PHE A 157 11.38 -8.68 21.09
C PHE A 157 11.03 -9.91 21.94
N ARG A 158 11.19 -9.79 23.25
CA ARG A 158 10.65 -10.75 24.20
C ARG A 158 9.30 -10.27 24.66
N LEU A 159 8.26 -11.05 24.41
CA LEU A 159 6.92 -10.70 24.84
C LEU A 159 6.81 -10.87 26.37
N TRP A 160 6.24 -9.88 27.03
CA TRP A 160 5.88 -9.99 28.43
C TRP A 160 4.66 -10.89 28.58
N PRO A 161 4.66 -11.85 29.55
CA PRO A 161 3.52 -12.71 29.75
C PRO A 161 2.26 -11.91 30.12
N ALA A 162 1.16 -12.16 29.40
CA ALA A 162 -0.11 -11.43 29.60
C ALA A 162 -0.74 -11.64 30.99
N ASP A 163 -0.39 -12.74 31.65
CA ASP A 163 -0.86 -13.10 33.01
C ASP A 163 -0.05 -12.48 34.14
N LYS A 164 1.04 -11.79 33.81
CA LYS A 164 1.89 -11.13 34.80
C LYS A 164 1.67 -9.62 34.82
N PRO A 165 1.59 -9.02 36.03
CA PRO A 165 1.58 -7.55 36.15
C PRO A 165 2.88 -6.99 35.58
N PHE A 166 2.83 -5.75 35.12
CA PHE A 166 4.04 -5.06 34.70
C PHE A 166 5.05 -4.94 35.86
N PRO A 167 6.35 -4.95 35.56
CA PRO A 167 7.37 -4.71 36.55
C PRO A 167 7.24 -3.28 37.08
N LYS A 168 7.75 -3.03 38.29
CA LYS A 168 7.86 -1.67 38.81
C LYS A 168 8.91 -0.92 37.96
N PHE A 169 8.44 0.09 37.22
CA PHE A 169 9.32 0.95 36.43
C PHE A 169 10.07 1.94 37.36
N GLU A 170 11.34 2.18 37.07
CA GLU A 170 12.12 3.23 37.71
C GLU A 170 11.78 4.60 37.11
N PHE A 171 11.56 4.63 35.80
CA PHE A 171 11.01 5.77 35.07
C PHE A 171 10.37 5.34 33.77
N ILE A 172 9.52 6.20 33.24
CA ILE A 172 8.87 6.04 31.93
C ILE A 172 9.39 7.15 31.03
N LEU A 173 9.63 6.79 29.78
CA LEU A 173 10.12 7.70 28.77
C LEU A 173 9.23 7.61 27.53
N GLN A 174 8.90 8.74 26.94
CA GLN A 174 8.18 8.85 25.68
C GLN A 174 9.14 9.37 24.60
N SER A 175 9.14 8.70 23.46
CA SER A 175 9.93 9.10 22.29
C SER A 175 9.00 9.43 21.15
N TYR A 176 9.18 10.60 20.55
CA TYR A 176 8.34 11.11 19.48
C TYR A 176 9.14 11.27 18.18
N ASP A 177 8.58 10.77 17.09
CA ASP A 177 8.97 11.12 15.72
C ASP A 177 7.85 11.96 15.12
N CYS A 178 8.10 13.26 14.97
CA CYS A 178 7.06 14.23 14.63
C CYS A 178 7.02 14.51 13.14
N ALA A 179 5.86 14.30 12.51
CA ALA A 179 5.61 14.75 11.15
C ALA A 179 5.34 16.25 11.09
N TYR A 180 5.79 16.88 10.00
CA TYR A 180 5.54 18.32 9.77
C TYR A 180 4.16 18.63 9.22
N THR A 181 3.47 17.65 8.63
CA THR A 181 2.16 17.85 7.97
C THR A 181 1.27 16.61 8.12
N GLU A 182 -0.04 16.85 8.06
CA GLU A 182 -1.07 15.79 8.09
C GLU A 182 -1.30 15.11 6.73
N LYS A 183 -0.58 15.51 5.67
CA LYS A 183 -0.77 14.94 4.33
C LYS A 183 -0.49 13.46 4.33
N THR A 184 -1.37 12.68 3.71
CA THR A 184 -1.27 11.21 3.61
C THR A 184 0.00 10.71 2.91
N ILE A 185 0.63 11.57 2.10
CA ILE A 185 1.90 11.26 1.43
C ILE A 185 3.12 11.31 2.38
N ASN A 186 2.99 11.96 3.54
CA ASN A 186 4.07 12.06 4.53
C ASN A 186 3.90 11.02 5.63
N ASP A 187 5.00 10.70 6.31
CA ASP A 187 4.95 9.81 7.46
C ASP A 187 4.09 10.40 8.58
N PRO A 188 3.36 9.57 9.34
CA PRO A 188 2.62 10.02 10.52
C PRO A 188 3.57 10.41 11.65
N THR A 189 3.08 11.23 12.59
CA THR A 189 3.74 11.36 13.88
C THR A 189 3.60 10.06 14.64
N ALA A 190 4.69 9.52 15.16
CA ALA A 190 4.71 8.32 15.98
C ALA A 190 5.19 8.62 17.40
N CYS A 191 4.64 7.91 18.38
CA CYS A 191 5.10 7.90 19.75
C CYS A 191 5.33 6.47 20.23
N LEU A 192 6.43 6.27 20.94
CA LEU A 192 6.74 5.04 21.64
C LEU A 192 6.90 5.34 23.12
N VAL A 193 6.21 4.59 23.97
CA VAL A 193 6.28 4.71 25.42
C VAL A 193 7.06 3.54 25.99
N PHE A 194 8.13 3.83 26.69
CA PHE A 194 9.02 2.83 27.25
C PHE A 194 9.04 2.91 28.77
N GLY A 195 8.92 1.77 29.43
CA GLY A 195 9.20 1.61 30.86
C GLY A 195 10.60 1.04 31.08
N VAL A 196 11.40 1.71 31.88
CA VAL A 196 12.72 1.25 32.29
C VAL A 196 12.66 0.60 33.66
N PHE A 197 13.14 -0.62 33.77
CA PHE A 197 13.09 -1.39 35.01
C PHE A 197 14.35 -2.23 35.23
N LYS A 198 14.59 -2.60 36.46
CA LYS A 198 15.67 -3.51 36.80
C LYS A 198 15.10 -4.84 37.25
N PRO A 199 15.30 -5.94 36.46
CA PRO A 199 14.97 -7.28 36.91
C PRO A 199 15.74 -7.66 38.16
N LEU A 200 15.23 -8.63 38.93
CA LEU A 200 15.90 -9.16 40.12
C LEU A 200 17.29 -9.71 39.79
N ASP A 201 17.39 -10.39 38.68
CA ASP A 201 18.63 -11.04 38.20
C ASP A 201 18.94 -10.56 36.77
N GLY A 202 19.52 -9.36 36.62
CA GLY A 202 19.88 -8.90 35.28
C GLY A 202 20.19 -7.40 35.20
N PRO A 203 20.62 -6.97 34.00
CA PRO A 203 20.88 -5.57 33.71
C PRO A 203 19.56 -4.77 33.61
N MET A 204 19.69 -3.46 33.62
CA MET A 204 18.56 -2.55 33.28
C MET A 204 17.94 -2.99 31.96
N SER A 205 16.63 -3.09 31.97
CA SER A 205 15.83 -3.54 30.84
C SER A 205 14.82 -2.48 30.44
N VAL A 206 14.44 -2.49 29.17
CA VAL A 206 13.47 -1.56 28.59
C VAL A 206 12.29 -2.37 28.09
N MET A 207 11.09 -1.92 28.41
CA MET A 207 9.84 -2.50 27.93
C MET A 207 9.09 -1.46 27.10
N LEU A 208 8.67 -1.83 25.90
CA LEU A 208 7.70 -1.04 25.16
C LEU A 208 6.33 -1.28 25.81
N ILE A 209 5.74 -0.22 26.37
CA ILE A 209 4.48 -0.27 27.10
C ILE A 209 3.33 0.05 26.16
N ASP A 210 3.51 1.09 25.34
CA ASP A 210 2.51 1.59 24.41
C ASP A 210 3.14 2.19 23.17
N ALA A 211 2.39 2.21 22.07
CA ALA A 211 2.82 2.78 20.81
C ALA A 211 1.61 3.30 20.04
N TRP A 212 1.71 4.50 19.50
CA TRP A 212 0.69 5.03 18.61
C TRP A 212 1.32 5.80 17.44
N GLN A 213 0.56 5.93 16.36
CA GLN A 213 0.86 6.80 15.24
C GLN A 213 -0.39 7.53 14.80
N ASP A 214 -0.24 8.78 14.43
CA ASP A 214 -1.37 9.61 14.00
C ASP A 214 -0.90 10.75 13.08
N ARG A 215 -1.83 11.25 12.24
CA ARG A 215 -1.56 12.36 11.33
C ARG A 215 -2.14 13.64 11.90
N LEU A 216 -1.36 14.29 12.76
CA LEU A 216 -1.78 15.47 13.49
C LEU A 216 -0.97 16.69 13.07
N GLN A 217 -1.62 17.84 12.97
CA GLN A 217 -0.94 19.12 12.91
C GLN A 217 -0.45 19.54 14.30
N TYR A 218 0.51 20.45 14.34
CA TYR A 218 1.09 20.93 15.61
C TYR A 218 0.04 21.39 16.65
N PRO A 219 -1.04 22.13 16.29
CA PRO A 219 -2.04 22.53 17.26
C PRO A 219 -2.73 21.36 17.97
N ASP A 220 -2.94 20.24 17.27
CA ASP A 220 -3.62 19.05 17.78
C ASP A 220 -2.63 18.07 18.42
N LEU A 221 -1.41 18.01 17.91
CA LEU A 221 -0.34 17.18 18.47
C LEU A 221 0.03 17.60 19.90
N ARG A 222 0.11 18.91 20.16
CA ARG A 222 0.51 19.40 21.47
C ARG A 222 -0.43 18.97 22.61
N PRO A 223 -1.77 19.11 22.51
CA PRO A 223 -2.69 18.57 23.50
C PRO A 223 -2.53 17.06 23.71
N LYS A 224 -2.39 16.29 22.62
CA LYS A 224 -2.22 14.84 22.67
C LYS A 224 -0.95 14.44 23.44
N VAL A 225 0.16 15.10 23.20
CA VAL A 225 1.41 14.86 23.93
C VAL A 225 1.25 15.15 25.44
N ILE A 226 0.52 16.20 25.80
CA ILE A 226 0.25 16.55 27.21
C ILE A 226 -0.66 15.49 27.85
N GLU A 227 -1.67 15.03 27.16
CA GLU A 227 -2.59 13.97 27.60
C GLU A 227 -1.81 12.67 27.84
N GLU A 228 -1.01 12.24 26.88
CA GLU A 228 -0.14 11.05 27.00
C GLU A 228 0.83 11.13 28.18
N TYR A 229 1.39 12.32 28.45
CA TYR A 229 2.27 12.53 29.60
C TYR A 229 1.54 12.33 30.93
N GLN A 230 0.23 12.53 30.98
CA GLN A 230 -0.60 12.39 32.20
C GLN A 230 -1.09 10.94 32.39
N VAL A 231 -0.91 10.05 31.44
CA VAL A 231 -1.29 8.64 31.57
C VAL A 231 -0.36 7.98 32.59
N SER A 232 -0.94 7.30 33.58
CA SER A 232 -0.21 6.50 34.56
C SER A 232 -0.14 5.05 34.08
N TYR A 233 1.04 4.57 33.79
CA TYR A 233 1.34 3.19 33.39
C TYR A 233 1.75 2.32 34.55
#